data_c392e748b2ddb3d378e49727b816a9f4
#
_entry.id   c392e748b2ddb3d378e49727b816a9f4
#
_cell.length_a   1.000
_cell.length_b   1.000
_cell.length_c   1.000
_cell.angle_alpha   90.00
_cell.angle_beta   90.00
_cell.angle_gamma   90.00
#
_symmetry.space_group_name_H-M   'P 1'
#
loop_
_entity.id
_entity.type
_entity.pdbx_description
1 polymer ?
#
loop_
_entity_poly.entity_id
_entity_poly.type
_entity_poly.pdbx_seq_one_letter_code
_entity_poly.pdbx_strand_id
1 'polypeptide(L)'
;MELPLIKIDNFIHLIDVILSKAFKVKIRLLAKLCGKIISFSPAIGNVTQIMTRCTFSVINLKQDWDQYVDLRHHSDSIQEILFWKQNIHCLKPLPLLRNNSEFNVFTDASDIGAGGYLQGTDYIAHRQWSVTEATKSSTWREVKAIELSLDSFAKVLEHSSVTFFTDNQNAVSIIKKGSKLPHLQGLALSIFNTCVSRNISLYAQWIPREENEKADALSRIIDIDDWGISFEFFDFLNSIWGPFTVDRFANMHNTKLTRFNSKYWNPTTSAIDAFTCNWNGENNWLVPPISLVSNCINHLVSCVAEGTLVVPKWQSAAFWPLIFKQNLEYACYVVDVLEFHEVERIFVAGNNLNSLFANGKFHGEILAVHLNASVV
;
A
#
# COMPACT_ATOMS: atom_id res chain seq x y z
N MET A 1 -0.24 -31.80 -9.47
CA MET A 1 -1.33 -32.50 -10.25
C MET A 1 -1.81 -31.52 -11.28
N GLU A 2 -1.66 -31.82 -12.56
CA GLU A 2 -2.09 -30.94 -13.65
C GLU A 2 -3.55 -31.22 -14.07
N LEU A 3 -4.23 -30.18 -14.57
CA LEU A 3 -5.56 -30.33 -15.12
C LEU A 3 -5.45 -30.95 -16.53
N PRO A 4 -6.22 -32.02 -16.85
CA PRO A 4 -6.24 -32.57 -18.20
C PRO A 4 -6.75 -31.57 -19.23
N LEU A 5 -6.08 -31.42 -20.38
CA LEU A 5 -6.43 -30.46 -21.43
C LEU A 5 -7.89 -30.57 -21.86
N ILE A 6 -8.43 -31.76 -22.04
CA ILE A 6 -9.84 -31.96 -22.41
C ILE A 6 -10.81 -31.39 -21.38
N LYS A 7 -10.45 -31.33 -20.09
CA LYS A 7 -11.28 -30.69 -19.06
C LYS A 7 -11.22 -29.17 -19.17
N ILE A 8 -10.04 -28.63 -19.52
CA ILE A 8 -9.86 -27.20 -19.74
C ILE A 8 -10.64 -26.75 -20.97
N ASP A 9 -10.56 -27.46 -22.11
CA ASP A 9 -11.29 -27.10 -23.33
C ASP A 9 -12.80 -27.10 -23.11
N ASN A 10 -13.32 -28.13 -22.45
CA ASN A 10 -14.75 -28.21 -22.08
C ASN A 10 -15.18 -27.12 -21.08
N PHE A 11 -14.25 -26.63 -20.28
CA PHE A 11 -14.49 -25.54 -19.33
C PHE A 11 -14.51 -24.19 -20.05
N ILE A 12 -13.57 -23.91 -20.92
CA ILE A 12 -13.52 -22.70 -21.76
C ILE A 12 -14.77 -22.61 -22.64
N HIS A 13 -15.17 -23.70 -23.30
CA HIS A 13 -16.38 -23.74 -24.09
C HIS A 13 -17.63 -23.37 -23.26
N LEU A 14 -17.72 -23.85 -22.00
CA LEU A 14 -18.82 -23.47 -21.11
C LEU A 14 -18.81 -21.95 -20.79
N ILE A 15 -17.64 -21.38 -20.58
CA ILE A 15 -17.48 -19.93 -20.36
C ILE A 15 -17.95 -19.17 -21.60
N ASP A 16 -17.54 -19.58 -22.80
CA ASP A 16 -17.90 -18.91 -24.05
C ASP A 16 -19.43 -18.93 -24.27
N VAL A 17 -20.07 -20.03 -23.96
CA VAL A 17 -21.56 -20.13 -24.01
C VAL A 17 -22.24 -19.19 -23.02
N ILE A 18 -21.65 -19.00 -21.81
CA ILE A 18 -22.18 -18.07 -20.81
C ILE A 18 -21.97 -16.62 -21.25
N LEU A 19 -20.77 -16.25 -21.70
CA LEU A 19 -20.45 -14.89 -22.12
C LEU A 19 -21.23 -14.47 -23.40
N SER A 20 -21.42 -15.38 -24.35
CA SER A 20 -22.20 -15.09 -25.56
C SER A 20 -23.68 -14.80 -25.27
N LYS A 21 -24.19 -15.23 -24.13
CA LYS A 21 -25.58 -15.05 -23.68
C LYS A 21 -25.70 -14.24 -22.39
N ALA A 22 -24.72 -13.35 -22.10
CA ALA A 22 -24.62 -12.66 -20.83
C ALA A 22 -25.88 -11.91 -20.39
N PHE A 23 -26.71 -11.44 -21.32
CA PHE A 23 -27.98 -10.78 -21.04
C PHE A 23 -29.12 -11.75 -20.63
N LYS A 24 -28.95 -13.08 -20.84
CA LYS A 24 -29.97 -14.10 -20.55
C LYS A 24 -29.32 -15.45 -20.23
N VAL A 25 -28.76 -15.58 -19.04
CA VAL A 25 -28.10 -16.82 -18.59
C VAL A 25 -28.95 -17.55 -17.56
N LYS A 26 -29.13 -18.87 -17.72
CA LYS A 26 -29.82 -19.67 -16.70
C LYS A 26 -28.92 -19.79 -15.45
N ILE A 27 -29.48 -19.64 -14.25
CA ILE A 27 -28.82 -19.83 -12.97
C ILE A 27 -28.14 -21.21 -12.87
N ARG A 28 -28.83 -22.26 -13.35
CA ARG A 28 -28.29 -23.63 -13.43
C ARG A 28 -26.95 -23.71 -14.20
N LEU A 29 -26.76 -22.87 -15.20
CA LEU A 29 -25.54 -22.85 -16.01
C LEU A 29 -24.40 -22.20 -15.25
N LEU A 30 -24.64 -21.13 -14.47
CA LEU A 30 -23.69 -20.53 -13.57
C LEU A 30 -23.28 -21.50 -12.47
N ALA A 31 -24.25 -22.22 -11.89
CA ALA A 31 -23.96 -23.24 -10.88
C ALA A 31 -23.05 -24.37 -11.41
N LYS A 32 -23.33 -24.80 -12.69
CA LYS A 32 -22.48 -25.78 -13.39
C LYS A 32 -21.05 -25.25 -13.58
N LEU A 33 -20.88 -23.97 -13.93
CA LEU A 33 -19.57 -23.33 -14.04
C LEU A 33 -18.84 -23.33 -12.70
N CYS A 34 -19.46 -22.79 -11.64
CA CYS A 34 -18.87 -22.77 -10.30
C CYS A 34 -18.50 -24.17 -9.79
N GLY A 35 -19.38 -25.17 -10.00
CA GLY A 35 -19.09 -26.56 -9.64
C GLY A 35 -17.84 -27.12 -10.35
N LYS A 36 -17.65 -26.80 -11.64
CA LYS A 36 -16.43 -27.17 -12.37
C LYS A 36 -15.22 -26.47 -11.79
N ILE A 37 -15.29 -25.15 -11.53
CA ILE A 37 -14.19 -24.38 -10.92
C ILE A 37 -13.79 -24.99 -9.58
N ILE A 38 -14.75 -25.23 -8.70
CA ILE A 38 -14.48 -25.83 -7.38
C ILE A 38 -13.86 -27.24 -7.50
N SER A 39 -14.24 -28.02 -8.53
CA SER A 39 -13.64 -29.33 -8.76
C SER A 39 -12.14 -29.27 -9.12
N PHE A 40 -11.64 -28.12 -9.52
CA PHE A 40 -10.22 -27.89 -9.80
C PHE A 40 -9.37 -27.57 -8.55
N SER A 41 -10.01 -27.36 -7.38
CA SER A 41 -9.32 -26.99 -6.12
C SER A 41 -8.14 -27.90 -5.76
N PRO A 42 -8.20 -29.23 -5.92
CA PRO A 42 -7.05 -30.08 -5.62
C PRO A 42 -5.81 -29.81 -6.48
N ALA A 43 -6.03 -29.28 -7.71
CA ALA A 43 -4.95 -28.99 -8.64
C ALA A 43 -4.42 -27.55 -8.51
N ILE A 44 -5.30 -26.56 -8.38
CA ILE A 44 -4.93 -25.13 -8.47
C ILE A 44 -5.25 -24.32 -7.20
N GLY A 45 -5.77 -24.97 -6.17
CA GLY A 45 -5.89 -24.38 -4.81
C GLY A 45 -7.07 -23.45 -4.59
N ASN A 46 -6.88 -22.54 -3.64
CA ASN A 46 -7.92 -21.66 -3.09
C ASN A 46 -8.41 -20.57 -4.06
N VAL A 47 -7.70 -20.31 -5.13
CA VAL A 47 -8.17 -19.41 -6.21
C VAL A 47 -9.56 -19.81 -6.71
N THR A 48 -9.86 -21.11 -6.70
CA THR A 48 -11.18 -21.64 -7.08
C THR A 48 -12.30 -21.14 -6.18
N GLN A 49 -12.00 -20.86 -4.91
CA GLN A 49 -12.98 -20.34 -3.95
C GLN A 49 -13.04 -18.80 -3.99
N ILE A 50 -11.90 -18.13 -4.09
CA ILE A 50 -11.81 -16.66 -4.13
C ILE A 50 -12.48 -16.14 -5.40
N MET A 51 -12.13 -16.71 -6.56
CA MET A 51 -12.60 -16.27 -7.89
C MET A 51 -13.92 -16.90 -8.34
N THR A 52 -14.82 -17.17 -7.39
CA THR A 52 -16.20 -17.64 -7.64
C THR A 52 -17.21 -16.98 -6.71
N ARG A 53 -16.77 -16.12 -5.78
CA ARG A 53 -17.65 -15.56 -4.73
C ARG A 53 -18.75 -14.67 -5.28
N CYS A 54 -18.43 -13.80 -6.21
CA CYS A 54 -19.40 -12.91 -6.83
C CYS A 54 -20.41 -13.71 -7.66
N THR A 55 -19.95 -14.71 -8.41
CA THR A 55 -20.83 -15.61 -9.16
C THR A 55 -21.73 -16.45 -8.25
N PHE A 56 -21.23 -16.94 -7.11
CA PHE A 56 -22.07 -17.59 -6.10
C PHE A 56 -23.10 -16.63 -5.49
N SER A 57 -22.76 -15.36 -5.29
CA SER A 57 -23.71 -14.36 -4.79
C SER A 57 -24.88 -14.18 -5.77
N VAL A 58 -24.60 -14.14 -7.09
CA VAL A 58 -25.65 -14.11 -8.13
C VAL A 58 -26.51 -15.37 -8.08
N ILE A 59 -25.90 -16.56 -7.94
CA ILE A 59 -26.63 -17.82 -7.82
C ILE A 59 -27.57 -17.84 -6.61
N ASN A 60 -27.14 -17.23 -5.49
CA ASN A 60 -27.93 -17.18 -4.26
C ASN A 60 -29.18 -16.28 -4.36
N LEU A 61 -29.27 -15.40 -5.35
CA LEU A 61 -30.45 -14.58 -5.61
C LEU A 61 -31.59 -15.37 -6.30
N LYS A 62 -31.35 -16.64 -6.64
CA LYS A 62 -32.34 -17.46 -7.35
C LYS A 62 -33.63 -17.69 -6.54
N GLN A 63 -34.74 -17.65 -7.25
CA GLN A 63 -36.00 -18.22 -6.79
C GLN A 63 -36.21 -19.64 -7.38
N ASP A 64 -35.72 -19.85 -8.61
CA ASP A 64 -35.75 -21.13 -9.32
C ASP A 64 -34.45 -21.37 -10.08
N TRP A 65 -34.07 -22.65 -10.28
CA TRP A 65 -32.85 -23.05 -10.98
C TRP A 65 -32.87 -22.77 -12.49
N ASP A 66 -34.04 -22.71 -13.10
CA ASP A 66 -34.22 -22.42 -14.53
C ASP A 66 -34.49 -20.93 -14.79
N GLN A 67 -34.52 -20.11 -13.73
CA GLN A 67 -34.56 -18.65 -13.81
C GLN A 67 -33.38 -18.10 -14.63
N TYR A 68 -33.68 -17.07 -15.43
CA TYR A 68 -32.66 -16.33 -16.17
C TYR A 68 -32.19 -15.12 -15.37
N VAL A 69 -30.91 -14.80 -15.51
CA VAL A 69 -30.25 -13.61 -14.95
C VAL A 69 -29.54 -12.85 -16.07
N ASP A 70 -29.57 -11.52 -15.98
CA ASP A 70 -28.75 -10.64 -16.82
C ASP A 70 -27.44 -10.33 -16.09
N LEU A 71 -26.35 -10.93 -16.54
CA LEU A 71 -25.04 -10.75 -15.94
C LEU A 71 -24.46 -9.34 -16.13
N ARG A 72 -24.99 -8.55 -17.07
CA ARG A 72 -24.53 -7.16 -17.29
C ARG A 72 -24.78 -6.28 -16.07
N HIS A 73 -25.76 -6.65 -15.22
CA HIS A 73 -25.99 -6.02 -13.91
C HIS A 73 -25.11 -6.56 -12.78
N HIS A 74 -24.22 -7.52 -13.08
CA HIS A 74 -23.34 -8.20 -12.12
C HIS A 74 -21.89 -8.18 -12.63
N SER A 75 -21.32 -6.99 -12.79
CA SER A 75 -19.97 -6.75 -13.36
C SER A 75 -18.88 -7.62 -12.71
N ASP A 76 -18.93 -7.75 -11.38
CA ASP A 76 -17.94 -8.53 -10.63
C ASP A 76 -17.99 -10.02 -10.98
N SER A 77 -19.19 -10.56 -11.23
CA SER A 77 -19.34 -11.94 -11.70
C SER A 77 -18.79 -12.13 -13.11
N ILE A 78 -18.98 -11.14 -14.00
CA ILE A 78 -18.36 -11.17 -15.34
C ILE A 78 -16.84 -11.15 -15.22
N GLN A 79 -16.27 -10.32 -14.34
CA GLN A 79 -14.82 -10.25 -14.12
C GLN A 79 -14.24 -11.58 -13.61
N GLU A 80 -14.93 -12.27 -12.68
CA GLU A 80 -14.56 -13.62 -12.26
C GLU A 80 -14.55 -14.62 -13.44
N ILE A 81 -15.59 -14.59 -14.27
CA ILE A 81 -15.71 -15.49 -15.43
C ILE A 81 -14.62 -15.21 -16.48
N LEU A 82 -14.32 -13.92 -16.75
CA LEU A 82 -13.25 -13.50 -17.65
C LEU A 82 -11.88 -13.88 -17.10
N PHE A 83 -11.64 -13.72 -15.79
CA PHE A 83 -10.42 -14.19 -15.13
C PHE A 83 -10.16 -15.67 -15.44
N TRP A 84 -11.17 -16.54 -15.28
CA TRP A 84 -11.05 -17.96 -15.56
C TRP A 84 -10.74 -18.24 -17.02
N LYS A 85 -11.39 -17.53 -17.95
CA LYS A 85 -11.11 -17.65 -19.37
C LYS A 85 -9.67 -17.33 -19.73
N GLN A 86 -9.14 -16.26 -19.15
CA GLN A 86 -7.80 -15.75 -19.47
C GLN A 86 -6.67 -16.54 -18.79
N ASN A 87 -6.90 -17.04 -17.59
CA ASN A 87 -5.81 -17.50 -16.72
C ASN A 87 -5.75 -19.01 -16.51
N ILE A 88 -6.78 -19.78 -16.85
CA ILE A 88 -6.84 -21.23 -16.55
C ILE A 88 -5.63 -22.02 -17.09
N HIS A 89 -5.05 -21.62 -18.22
CA HIS A 89 -3.86 -22.24 -18.81
C HIS A 89 -2.55 -21.86 -18.12
N CYS A 90 -2.53 -20.72 -17.40
CA CYS A 90 -1.32 -20.16 -16.77
C CYS A 90 -1.25 -20.44 -15.26
N LEU A 91 -2.37 -20.92 -14.66
CA LEU A 91 -2.40 -21.20 -13.23
C LEU A 91 -1.49 -22.40 -12.92
N LYS A 92 -0.51 -22.17 -12.05
CA LYS A 92 0.44 -23.19 -11.64
C LYS A 92 -0.23 -24.26 -10.78
N PRO A 93 0.06 -25.54 -11.03
CA PRO A 93 -0.39 -26.61 -10.15
C PRO A 93 0.18 -26.45 -8.74
N LEU A 94 -0.63 -26.72 -7.73
CA LEU A 94 -0.13 -26.79 -6.36
C LEU A 94 0.88 -27.91 -6.20
N PRO A 95 2.02 -27.68 -5.51
CA PRO A 95 2.91 -28.75 -5.12
C PRO A 95 2.19 -29.74 -4.19
N LEU A 96 2.46 -31.03 -4.35
CA LEU A 96 1.91 -32.09 -3.51
C LEU A 96 2.38 -32.00 -2.04
N LEU A 97 3.62 -31.52 -1.85
CA LEU A 97 4.17 -31.23 -0.53
C LEU A 97 4.15 -29.71 -0.34
N ARG A 98 3.67 -29.28 0.81
CA ARG A 98 3.79 -27.87 1.20
C ARG A 98 5.27 -27.60 1.45
N ASN A 99 5.85 -26.71 0.67
CA ASN A 99 7.15 -26.15 1.00
C ASN A 99 7.00 -25.33 2.26
N ASN A 100 7.99 -25.35 3.15
CA ASN A 100 8.09 -24.38 4.22
C ASN A 100 8.10 -22.99 3.60
N SER A 101 7.38 -22.05 4.21
CA SER A 101 7.40 -20.67 3.75
C SER A 101 8.82 -20.11 3.87
N GLU A 102 9.27 -19.42 2.83
CA GLU A 102 10.57 -18.75 2.80
C GLU A 102 10.56 -17.51 3.70
N PHE A 103 9.40 -16.87 3.79
CA PHE A 103 9.19 -15.66 4.57
C PHE A 103 7.98 -15.79 5.52
N ASN A 104 8.13 -15.15 6.68
CA ASN A 104 7.06 -15.02 7.66
C ASN A 104 6.79 -13.53 7.89
N VAL A 105 5.54 -13.11 7.71
CA VAL A 105 5.07 -11.74 7.94
C VAL A 105 4.02 -11.75 9.03
N PHE A 106 4.18 -10.92 10.04
CA PHE A 106 3.22 -10.74 11.14
C PHE A 106 2.48 -9.44 10.92
N THR A 107 1.16 -9.46 11.08
CA THR A 107 0.30 -8.30 10.85
C THR A 107 -0.74 -8.15 11.96
N ASP A 108 -1.07 -6.90 12.26
CA ASP A 108 -2.13 -6.53 13.19
C ASP A 108 -2.80 -5.22 12.77
N ALA A 109 -4.03 -5.02 13.23
CA ALA A 109 -4.78 -3.79 13.00
C ALA A 109 -5.52 -3.33 14.24
N SER A 110 -5.10 -2.21 14.79
CA SER A 110 -5.82 -1.50 15.84
C SER A 110 -6.94 -0.59 15.27
N ASP A 111 -7.55 0.21 16.10
CA ASP A 111 -8.42 1.34 15.73
C ASP A 111 -7.64 2.56 15.21
N ILE A 112 -6.33 2.61 15.47
CA ILE A 112 -5.43 3.71 15.07
C ILE A 112 -4.83 3.46 13.69
N GLY A 113 -4.31 2.24 13.44
CA GLY A 113 -3.57 1.96 12.22
C GLY A 113 -3.36 0.47 11.96
N ALA A 114 -2.62 0.20 10.89
CA ALA A 114 -2.10 -1.11 10.53
C ALA A 114 -0.61 -1.19 10.83
N GLY A 115 -0.17 -2.34 11.30
CA GLY A 115 1.23 -2.67 11.51
C GLY A 115 1.57 -4.05 10.95
N GLY A 116 2.76 -4.19 10.37
CA GLY A 116 3.28 -5.48 9.97
C GLY A 116 4.80 -5.47 9.90
N TYR A 117 5.41 -6.63 10.03
CA TYR A 117 6.86 -6.77 9.91
C TYR A 117 7.25 -8.11 9.29
N LEU A 118 8.38 -8.11 8.61
CA LEU A 118 9.00 -9.30 8.05
C LEU A 118 9.96 -9.89 9.10
N GLN A 119 9.70 -11.14 9.50
CA GLN A 119 10.49 -11.81 10.53
C GLN A 119 11.97 -11.96 10.13
N GLY A 120 12.87 -11.73 11.07
CA GLY A 120 14.32 -11.83 10.84
C GLY A 120 14.94 -10.63 10.13
N THR A 121 14.17 -9.56 9.93
CA THR A 121 14.61 -8.30 9.33
C THR A 121 14.12 -7.10 10.16
N ASP A 122 14.61 -5.91 9.79
CA ASP A 122 14.11 -4.63 10.31
C ASP A 122 12.99 -4.03 9.43
N TYR A 123 12.42 -4.83 8.54
CA TYR A 123 11.39 -4.37 7.61
C TYR A 123 10.04 -4.26 8.30
N ILE A 124 9.58 -3.02 8.42
CA ILE A 124 8.31 -2.66 9.04
C ILE A 124 7.44 -1.95 8.03
N ALA A 125 6.19 -2.37 7.90
CA ALA A 125 5.12 -1.65 7.23
C ALA A 125 4.20 -1.07 8.31
N HIS A 126 3.92 0.22 8.23
CA HIS A 126 3.00 0.89 9.13
C HIS A 126 2.25 2.01 8.40
N ARG A 127 0.96 2.17 8.76
CA ARG A 127 0.13 3.27 8.29
C ARG A 127 -1.00 3.56 9.28
N GLN A 128 -1.21 4.82 9.63
CA GLN A 128 -2.42 5.25 10.32
C GLN A 128 -3.64 5.21 9.37
N TRP A 129 -4.80 4.89 9.95
CA TRP A 129 -6.05 4.91 9.21
C TRP A 129 -6.50 6.34 8.91
N SER A 130 -7.09 6.53 7.72
CA SER A 130 -7.94 7.70 7.49
C SER A 130 -9.19 7.64 8.37
N VAL A 131 -9.87 8.76 8.54
CA VAL A 131 -11.12 8.83 9.32
C VAL A 131 -12.15 7.81 8.85
N THR A 132 -12.25 7.60 7.52
CA THR A 132 -13.19 6.64 6.94
C THR A 132 -12.75 5.19 7.15
N GLU A 133 -11.46 4.88 7.13
CA GLU A 133 -10.93 3.53 7.38
C GLU A 133 -11.06 3.15 8.86
N ALA A 134 -10.81 4.07 9.78
CA ALA A 134 -10.97 3.84 11.22
C ALA A 134 -12.39 3.39 11.61
N THR A 135 -13.42 3.80 10.86
CA THR A 135 -14.81 3.37 11.09
C THR A 135 -15.15 1.99 10.55
N LYS A 136 -14.26 1.35 9.78
CA LYS A 136 -14.48 0.00 9.25
C LYS A 136 -14.41 -1.07 10.36
N SER A 137 -14.99 -2.23 10.09
CA SER A 137 -14.95 -3.37 11.04
C SER A 137 -13.51 -3.82 11.32
N SER A 138 -13.27 -4.40 12.50
CA SER A 138 -11.96 -4.97 12.85
C SER A 138 -11.48 -5.98 11.79
N THR A 139 -12.36 -6.87 11.33
CA THR A 139 -12.02 -7.81 10.25
C THR A 139 -11.56 -7.11 8.97
N TRP A 140 -12.21 -6.00 8.59
CA TRP A 140 -11.79 -5.23 7.41
C TRP A 140 -10.37 -4.65 7.61
N ARG A 141 -10.13 -4.06 8.78
CA ARG A 141 -8.84 -3.47 9.13
C ARG A 141 -7.73 -4.52 9.16
N GLU A 142 -7.99 -5.70 9.70
CA GLU A 142 -7.03 -6.82 9.71
C GLU A 142 -6.68 -7.31 8.30
N VAL A 143 -7.67 -7.51 7.43
CA VAL A 143 -7.40 -7.90 6.04
C VAL A 143 -6.65 -6.78 5.30
N LYS A 144 -6.96 -5.51 5.61
CA LYS A 144 -6.26 -4.34 5.06
C LYS A 144 -4.81 -4.24 5.54
N ALA A 145 -4.52 -4.66 6.78
CA ALA A 145 -3.14 -4.75 7.30
C ALA A 145 -2.32 -5.81 6.55
N ILE A 146 -2.93 -6.95 6.21
CA ILE A 146 -2.31 -7.97 5.36
C ILE A 146 -2.02 -7.40 3.97
N GLU A 147 -2.99 -6.72 3.34
CA GLU A 147 -2.82 -6.08 2.02
C GLU A 147 -1.69 -5.05 2.05
N LEU A 148 -1.70 -4.12 3.02
CA LEU A 148 -0.65 -3.11 3.19
C LEU A 148 0.74 -3.74 3.29
N SER A 149 0.89 -4.75 4.15
CA SER A 149 2.17 -5.40 4.36
C SER A 149 2.63 -6.18 3.13
N LEU A 150 1.71 -6.87 2.43
CA LEU A 150 2.01 -7.57 1.18
C LEU A 150 2.51 -6.58 0.11
N ASP A 151 1.79 -5.49 -0.11
CA ASP A 151 2.14 -4.50 -1.14
C ASP A 151 3.44 -3.77 -0.78
N SER A 152 3.66 -3.48 0.51
CA SER A 152 4.89 -2.85 1.00
C SER A 152 6.12 -3.73 0.78
N PHE A 153 6.00 -5.03 1.04
CA PHE A 153 7.10 -5.99 0.89
C PHE A 153 7.11 -6.69 -0.47
N ALA A 154 6.25 -6.31 -1.40
CA ALA A 154 6.01 -7.04 -2.66
C ALA A 154 7.30 -7.33 -3.45
N LYS A 155 8.24 -6.37 -3.49
CA LYS A 155 9.54 -6.55 -4.18
C LYS A 155 10.42 -7.63 -3.54
N VAL A 156 10.39 -7.72 -2.21
CA VAL A 156 11.19 -8.70 -1.43
C VAL A 156 10.56 -10.08 -1.49
N LEU A 157 9.22 -10.14 -1.50
CA LEU A 157 8.44 -11.37 -1.52
C LEU A 157 8.22 -11.94 -2.93
N GLU A 158 8.68 -11.25 -3.96
CA GLU A 158 8.50 -11.67 -5.36
C GLU A 158 9.11 -13.04 -5.61
N HIS A 159 8.37 -13.92 -6.31
CA HIS A 159 8.74 -15.31 -6.63
C HIS A 159 8.91 -16.26 -5.43
N SER A 160 8.41 -15.90 -4.25
CA SER A 160 8.59 -16.67 -3.02
C SER A 160 7.29 -17.23 -2.44
N SER A 161 7.43 -18.05 -1.40
CA SER A 161 6.33 -18.49 -0.54
C SER A 161 6.37 -17.74 0.79
N VAL A 162 5.22 -17.19 1.22
CA VAL A 162 5.11 -16.38 2.43
C VAL A 162 3.94 -16.82 3.29
N THR A 163 4.16 -16.89 4.61
CA THR A 163 3.08 -17.05 5.59
C THR A 163 2.81 -15.74 6.31
N PHE A 164 1.56 -15.29 6.24
CA PHE A 164 1.06 -14.16 7.01
C PHE A 164 0.41 -14.67 8.29
N PHE A 165 0.85 -14.14 9.42
CA PHE A 165 0.34 -14.41 10.74
C PHE A 165 -0.52 -13.25 11.23
N THR A 166 -1.71 -13.55 11.77
CA THR A 166 -2.65 -12.59 12.35
C THR A 166 -3.42 -13.25 13.48
N ASP A 167 -3.87 -12.50 14.47
CA ASP A 167 -4.74 -12.99 15.55
C ASP A 167 -6.23 -13.01 15.17
N ASN A 168 -6.57 -12.66 13.91
CA ASN A 168 -7.95 -12.61 13.42
C ASN A 168 -8.31 -13.83 12.57
N GLN A 169 -9.08 -14.77 13.12
CA GLN A 169 -9.52 -15.99 12.41
C GLN A 169 -10.36 -15.68 11.17
N ASN A 170 -11.15 -14.58 11.19
CA ASN A 170 -11.94 -14.18 10.02
C ASN A 170 -11.05 -13.70 8.88
N ALA A 171 -9.98 -12.93 9.18
CA ALA A 171 -9.00 -12.52 8.17
C ALA A 171 -8.37 -13.75 7.50
N VAL A 172 -7.92 -14.73 8.28
CA VAL A 172 -7.38 -16.01 7.76
C VAL A 172 -8.39 -16.73 6.86
N SER A 173 -9.66 -16.76 7.25
CA SER A 173 -10.72 -17.38 6.45
C SER A 173 -10.94 -16.65 5.12
N ILE A 174 -10.92 -15.30 5.14
CA ILE A 174 -11.10 -14.46 3.95
C ILE A 174 -9.94 -14.66 2.95
N ILE A 175 -8.72 -14.67 3.43
CA ILE A 175 -7.54 -14.94 2.59
C ILE A 175 -7.62 -16.34 1.94
N LYS A 176 -8.11 -17.32 2.69
CA LYS A 176 -8.21 -18.71 2.18
C LYS A 176 -9.38 -18.96 1.25
N LYS A 177 -10.52 -18.27 1.45
CA LYS A 177 -11.80 -18.65 0.83
C LYS A 177 -12.55 -17.49 0.18
N GLY A 178 -12.06 -16.24 0.31
CA GLY A 178 -12.81 -15.04 -0.04
C GLY A 178 -13.98 -14.79 0.94
N SER A 179 -14.76 -13.74 0.66
CA SER A 179 -15.88 -13.29 1.49
C SER A 179 -17.18 -13.20 0.70
N LYS A 180 -18.32 -13.35 1.39
CA LYS A 180 -19.63 -13.04 0.83
C LYS A 180 -19.96 -11.54 0.88
N LEU A 181 -19.24 -10.78 1.72
CA LEU A 181 -19.40 -9.33 1.86
C LEU A 181 -18.55 -8.63 0.79
N PRO A 182 -19.15 -7.82 -0.11
CA PRO A 182 -18.45 -7.24 -1.26
C PRO A 182 -17.18 -6.45 -0.89
N HIS A 183 -17.24 -5.63 0.17
CA HIS A 183 -16.11 -4.83 0.63
C HIS A 183 -14.93 -5.65 1.17
N LEU A 184 -15.18 -6.85 1.73
CA LEU A 184 -14.14 -7.79 2.15
C LEU A 184 -13.65 -8.64 0.98
N GLN A 185 -14.53 -8.98 0.06
CA GLN A 185 -14.17 -9.67 -1.18
C GLN A 185 -13.24 -8.82 -2.05
N GLY A 186 -13.50 -7.52 -2.13
CA GLY A 186 -12.62 -6.58 -2.84
C GLY A 186 -11.17 -6.62 -2.32
N LEU A 187 -10.98 -6.65 -0.99
CA LEU A 187 -9.65 -6.80 -0.39
C LEU A 187 -9.01 -8.16 -0.70
N ALA A 188 -9.79 -9.25 -0.59
CA ALA A 188 -9.29 -10.59 -0.92
C ALA A 188 -8.83 -10.69 -2.39
N LEU A 189 -9.56 -10.07 -3.32
CA LEU A 189 -9.21 -10.00 -4.74
C LEU A 189 -7.96 -9.14 -4.98
N SER A 190 -7.83 -8.00 -4.30
CA SER A 190 -6.64 -7.14 -4.37
C SER A 190 -5.38 -7.90 -3.94
N ILE A 191 -5.42 -8.53 -2.76
CA ILE A 191 -4.33 -9.38 -2.25
C ILE A 191 -4.00 -10.50 -3.25
N PHE A 192 -5.01 -11.19 -3.76
CA PHE A 192 -4.82 -12.26 -4.73
C PHE A 192 -4.16 -11.75 -6.03
N ASN A 193 -4.58 -10.59 -6.55
CA ASN A 193 -4.02 -10.00 -7.76
C ASN A 193 -2.54 -9.61 -7.56
N THR A 194 -2.19 -9.03 -6.41
CA THR A 194 -0.78 -8.76 -6.06
C THR A 194 0.03 -10.06 -6.02
N CYS A 195 -0.51 -11.12 -5.41
CA CYS A 195 0.15 -12.44 -5.38
C CYS A 195 0.38 -13.02 -6.78
N VAL A 196 -0.61 -12.94 -7.66
CA VAL A 196 -0.49 -13.46 -9.05
C VAL A 196 0.52 -12.63 -9.84
N SER A 197 0.42 -11.29 -9.81
CA SER A 197 1.28 -10.40 -10.59
C SER A 197 2.76 -10.51 -10.18
N ARG A 198 3.03 -10.83 -8.91
CA ARG A 198 4.37 -10.97 -8.34
C ARG A 198 4.83 -12.42 -8.18
N ASN A 199 4.01 -13.39 -8.61
CA ASN A 199 4.27 -14.82 -8.43
C ASN A 199 4.58 -15.21 -6.96
N ILE A 200 3.78 -14.66 -6.02
CA ILE A 200 3.88 -14.91 -4.57
C ILE A 200 2.89 -16.00 -4.18
N SER A 201 3.35 -17.01 -3.43
CA SER A 201 2.50 -18.04 -2.83
C SER A 201 2.16 -17.66 -1.39
N LEU A 202 0.98 -17.07 -1.17
CA LEU A 202 0.56 -16.56 0.13
C LEU A 202 -0.23 -17.61 0.92
N TYR A 203 0.19 -17.83 2.16
CA TYR A 203 -0.52 -18.59 3.18
C TYR A 203 -0.92 -17.68 4.33
N ALA A 204 -2.07 -17.95 4.96
CA ALA A 204 -2.48 -17.23 6.15
C ALA A 204 -2.64 -18.21 7.32
N GLN A 205 -2.12 -17.84 8.48
CA GLN A 205 -2.17 -18.64 9.71
C GLN A 205 -2.63 -17.75 10.87
N TRP A 206 -3.53 -18.30 11.66
CA TRP A 206 -3.93 -17.70 12.91
C TRP A 206 -2.90 -17.99 14.00
N ILE A 207 -2.62 -17.00 14.84
CA ILE A 207 -1.83 -17.12 16.06
C ILE A 207 -2.57 -16.46 17.24
N PRO A 208 -2.31 -16.89 18.47
CA PRO A 208 -2.81 -16.18 19.64
C PRO A 208 -2.23 -14.77 19.72
N ARG A 209 -2.98 -13.85 20.35
CA ARG A 209 -2.58 -12.43 20.46
C ARG A 209 -1.24 -12.25 21.15
N GLU A 210 -0.95 -13.09 22.15
CA GLU A 210 0.29 -13.08 22.93
C GLU A 210 1.53 -13.37 22.04
N GLU A 211 1.34 -14.04 20.91
CA GLU A 211 2.39 -14.30 19.93
C GLU A 211 2.49 -13.21 18.86
N ASN A 212 1.58 -12.19 18.88
CA ASN A 212 1.51 -11.11 17.89
C ASN A 212 1.84 -9.72 18.48
N GLU A 213 2.43 -9.65 19.68
CA GLU A 213 2.66 -8.40 20.42
C GLU A 213 3.43 -7.33 19.62
N LYS A 214 4.44 -7.72 18.84
CA LYS A 214 5.20 -6.77 18.02
C LYS A 214 4.34 -6.13 16.94
N ALA A 215 3.48 -6.89 16.26
CA ALA A 215 2.58 -6.34 15.24
C ALA A 215 1.49 -5.48 15.89
N ASP A 216 0.92 -5.89 17.05
CA ASP A 216 -0.02 -5.06 17.83
C ASP A 216 0.61 -3.72 18.22
N ALA A 217 1.84 -3.71 18.72
CA ALA A 217 2.55 -2.47 19.03
C ALA A 217 2.74 -1.57 17.79
N LEU A 218 3.08 -2.15 16.66
CA LEU A 218 3.24 -1.42 15.39
C LEU A 218 1.91 -0.84 14.90
N SER A 219 0.79 -1.53 15.07
CA SER A 219 -0.54 -1.05 14.67
C SER A 219 -1.01 0.17 15.46
N ARG A 220 -0.40 0.43 16.64
CA ARG A 220 -0.73 1.53 17.57
C ARG A 220 0.19 2.73 17.48
N ILE A 221 1.18 2.71 16.59
CA ILE A 221 2.07 3.86 16.39
C ILE A 221 1.25 5.06 15.93
N ILE A 222 1.44 6.20 16.61
CA ILE A 222 0.91 7.50 16.20
C ILE A 222 2.04 8.28 15.55
N ASP A 223 1.90 8.61 14.27
CA ASP A 223 2.84 9.49 13.59
C ASP A 223 2.44 10.94 13.85
N ILE A 224 3.19 11.61 14.73
CA ILE A 224 2.96 13.01 15.09
C ILE A 224 3.38 13.96 13.96
N ASP A 225 4.20 13.49 13.05
CA ASP A 225 4.72 14.23 11.91
C ASP A 225 3.96 13.89 10.59
N ASP A 226 2.75 13.33 10.69
CA ASP A 226 1.91 12.97 9.54
C ASP A 226 1.24 14.22 8.94
N TRP A 227 1.96 14.89 8.07
CA TRP A 227 1.53 16.05 7.30
C TRP A 227 2.23 16.09 5.94
N GLY A 228 1.77 16.94 5.06
CA GLY A 228 2.36 17.11 3.73
C GLY A 228 2.31 18.55 3.26
N ILE A 229 2.81 18.79 2.08
CA ILE A 229 2.77 20.09 1.38
C ILE A 229 1.70 20.00 0.28
N SER A 230 1.03 21.12 -0.03
CA SER A 230 0.10 21.22 -1.15
C SER A 230 0.83 21.06 -2.49
N PHE A 231 0.11 20.57 -3.51
CA PHE A 231 0.69 20.49 -4.86
C PHE A 231 0.99 21.87 -5.44
N GLU A 232 0.13 22.85 -5.17
CA GLU A 232 0.32 24.23 -5.65
C GLU A 232 1.65 24.83 -5.14
N PHE A 233 1.97 24.64 -3.88
CA PHE A 233 3.22 25.11 -3.29
C PHE A 233 4.44 24.35 -3.82
N PHE A 234 4.31 23.02 -3.94
CA PHE A 234 5.36 22.20 -4.56
C PHE A 234 5.64 22.64 -5.99
N ASP A 235 4.60 22.77 -6.83
CA ASP A 235 4.75 23.15 -8.25
C ASP A 235 5.36 24.54 -8.41
N PHE A 236 5.00 25.48 -7.52
CA PHE A 236 5.59 26.81 -7.48
C PHE A 236 7.11 26.72 -7.24
N LEU A 237 7.57 26.02 -6.21
CA LEU A 237 9.01 25.88 -5.93
C LEU A 237 9.72 25.03 -6.99
N ASN A 238 9.07 24.01 -7.53
CA ASN A 238 9.62 23.22 -8.61
C ASN A 238 9.81 24.02 -9.91
N SER A 239 9.01 25.07 -10.13
CA SER A 239 9.18 25.97 -11.27
C SER A 239 10.37 26.92 -11.12
N ILE A 240 10.80 27.20 -9.88
CA ILE A 240 11.90 28.15 -9.59
C ILE A 240 13.23 27.41 -9.44
N TRP A 241 13.26 26.34 -8.64
CA TRP A 241 14.48 25.62 -8.23
C TRP A 241 14.50 24.15 -8.70
N GLY A 242 13.50 23.70 -9.46
CA GLY A 242 13.41 22.36 -10.01
C GLY A 242 14.17 22.14 -11.33
N PRO A 243 14.03 20.96 -11.94
CA PRO A 243 13.12 19.90 -11.50
C PRO A 243 13.65 19.13 -10.28
N PHE A 244 12.78 18.89 -9.31
CA PHE A 244 13.13 18.01 -8.21
C PHE A 244 13.06 16.54 -8.65
N THR A 245 13.94 15.69 -8.11
CA THR A 245 14.10 14.31 -8.58
C THR A 245 13.68 13.26 -7.55
N VAL A 246 13.83 13.55 -6.26
CA VAL A 246 13.50 12.63 -5.17
C VAL A 246 12.86 13.38 -4.00
N ASP A 247 11.75 12.86 -3.49
CA ASP A 247 11.10 13.30 -2.25
C ASP A 247 11.66 12.48 -1.07
N ARG A 248 12.44 13.09 -0.19
CA ARG A 248 13.23 12.37 0.81
C ARG A 248 12.46 12.01 2.08
N PHE A 249 11.36 12.69 2.37
CA PHE A 249 10.62 12.52 3.63
C PHE A 249 9.12 12.37 3.39
N ALA A 250 8.74 11.36 2.63
CA ALA A 250 7.36 11.16 2.22
C ALA A 250 6.86 9.74 2.52
N ASN A 251 5.57 9.55 2.33
CA ASN A 251 4.92 8.25 2.22
C ASN A 251 4.08 8.21 0.93
N MET A 252 3.47 7.08 0.63
CA MET A 252 2.66 6.90 -0.59
C MET A 252 1.49 7.87 -0.74
N HIS A 253 1.05 8.56 0.33
CA HIS A 253 -0.11 9.45 0.31
C HIS A 253 0.26 10.93 0.20
N ASN A 254 1.45 11.33 0.69
CA ASN A 254 1.88 12.73 0.71
C ASN A 254 3.04 13.04 -0.25
N THR A 255 3.65 12.04 -0.87
CA THR A 255 4.73 12.25 -1.84
C THR A 255 4.32 13.15 -3.00
N LYS A 256 5.26 13.99 -3.45
CA LYS A 256 5.11 14.87 -4.62
C LYS A 256 5.78 14.30 -5.86
N LEU A 257 6.61 13.28 -5.69
CA LEU A 257 7.40 12.68 -6.76
C LEU A 257 7.19 11.17 -6.83
N THR A 258 7.42 10.60 -7.99
CA THR A 258 7.34 9.15 -8.19
C THR A 258 8.43 8.39 -7.44
N ARG A 259 9.58 9.05 -7.22
CA ARG A 259 10.69 8.53 -6.40
C ARG A 259 10.65 9.19 -5.03
N PHE A 260 10.49 8.41 -4.00
CA PHE A 260 10.48 8.93 -2.62
C PHE A 260 11.12 7.96 -1.63
N ASN A 261 11.57 8.48 -0.50
CA ASN A 261 12.02 7.71 0.65
C ASN A 261 11.00 7.84 1.78
N SER A 262 10.75 6.76 2.49
CA SER A 262 9.79 6.72 3.58
C SER A 262 10.41 6.20 4.88
N LYS A 263 9.76 6.53 6.00
CA LYS A 263 10.16 6.06 7.34
C LYS A 263 9.91 4.56 7.51
N TYR A 264 8.78 4.08 7.00
CA TYR A 264 8.38 2.68 7.00
C TYR A 264 8.22 2.17 5.57
N TRP A 265 8.28 0.87 5.37
CA TRP A 265 7.98 0.27 4.08
C TRP A 265 6.57 0.63 3.63
N ASN A 266 6.49 1.16 2.44
CA ASN A 266 5.26 1.57 1.75
C ASN A 266 5.26 0.97 0.34
N PRO A 267 4.08 0.72 -0.26
CA PRO A 267 4.01 0.44 -1.68
C PRO A 267 4.72 1.52 -2.48
N THR A 268 5.55 1.12 -3.44
CA THR A 268 6.31 2.01 -4.36
C THR A 268 7.44 2.84 -3.74
N THR A 269 7.70 2.78 -2.44
CA THR A 269 8.88 3.46 -1.87
C THR A 269 10.17 3.03 -2.57
N SER A 270 11.06 4.00 -2.80
CA SER A 270 12.35 3.76 -3.43
C SER A 270 13.41 3.26 -2.44
N ALA A 271 13.34 3.73 -1.20
CA ALA A 271 14.19 3.28 -0.10
C ALA A 271 13.56 3.64 1.25
N ILE A 272 14.03 2.97 2.30
CA ILE A 272 13.69 3.23 3.70
C ILE A 272 14.80 4.04 4.33
N ASP A 273 14.42 5.04 5.14
CA ASP A 273 15.30 6.00 5.77
C ASP A 273 16.15 6.80 4.76
N ALA A 274 15.77 8.04 4.54
CA ALA A 274 16.44 8.93 3.61
C ALA A 274 17.95 9.08 3.88
N PHE A 275 18.36 8.98 5.15
CA PHE A 275 19.75 9.14 5.56
C PHE A 275 20.65 7.95 5.20
N THR A 276 20.09 6.81 4.82
CA THR A 276 20.87 5.67 4.30
C THR A 276 21.25 5.83 2.83
N CYS A 277 20.66 6.81 2.13
CA CYS A 277 20.89 7.08 0.71
C CYS A 277 21.96 8.15 0.52
N ASN A 278 22.74 8.04 -0.56
CA ASN A 278 23.54 9.15 -1.04
C ASN A 278 22.64 10.12 -1.82
N TRP A 279 22.72 11.42 -1.50
CA TRP A 279 21.91 12.46 -2.14
C TRP A 279 22.60 13.19 -3.29
N ASN A 280 23.90 12.93 -3.49
CA ASN A 280 24.68 13.55 -4.57
C ASN A 280 24.09 13.23 -5.95
N GLY A 281 24.11 14.22 -6.85
CA GLY A 281 23.59 14.09 -8.21
C GLY A 281 22.07 14.14 -8.35
N GLU A 282 21.35 14.37 -7.24
CA GLU A 282 19.90 14.53 -7.21
C GLU A 282 19.53 15.95 -6.76
N ASN A 283 18.45 16.51 -7.32
CA ASN A 283 17.83 17.71 -6.77
C ASN A 283 16.75 17.28 -5.79
N ASN A 284 17.06 17.38 -4.50
CA ASN A 284 16.31 16.77 -3.42
C ASN A 284 15.17 17.66 -2.93
N TRP A 285 13.94 17.12 -2.86
CA TRP A 285 12.82 17.74 -2.19
C TRP A 285 12.81 17.32 -0.71
N LEU A 286 12.92 18.32 0.21
CA LEU A 286 13.22 18.08 1.62
C LEU A 286 12.15 18.72 2.49
N VAL A 287 11.22 17.89 3.01
CA VAL A 287 10.18 18.29 3.95
C VAL A 287 10.25 17.38 5.18
N PRO A 288 11.36 17.42 5.91
CA PRO A 288 11.59 16.51 7.04
C PRO A 288 10.71 16.87 8.26
N PRO A 289 10.43 15.90 9.15
CA PRO A 289 10.04 16.19 10.51
C PRO A 289 10.94 17.24 11.15
N ILE A 290 10.39 18.14 11.97
CA ILE A 290 11.13 19.27 12.54
C ILE A 290 12.36 18.81 13.32
N SER A 291 12.23 17.70 14.06
CA SER A 291 13.34 17.10 14.82
C SER A 291 14.50 16.61 13.93
N LEU A 292 14.27 16.37 12.65
CA LEU A 292 15.27 15.86 11.71
C LEU A 292 15.86 16.95 10.81
N VAL A 293 15.42 18.20 10.89
CA VAL A 293 15.89 19.29 10.01
C VAL A 293 17.40 19.48 10.09
N SER A 294 17.98 19.52 11.29
CA SER A 294 19.43 19.65 11.45
C SER A 294 20.19 18.49 10.81
N ASN A 295 19.70 17.26 10.99
CA ASN A 295 20.30 16.06 10.37
C ASN A 295 20.18 16.12 8.85
N CYS A 296 19.03 16.62 8.34
CA CYS A 296 18.77 16.78 6.92
C CYS A 296 19.81 17.73 6.27
N ILE A 297 20.03 18.90 6.86
CA ILE A 297 21.02 19.88 6.36
C ILE A 297 22.42 19.27 6.39
N ASN A 298 22.83 18.67 7.52
CA ASN A 298 24.13 18.06 7.67
C ASN A 298 24.37 16.92 6.68
N HIS A 299 23.36 16.09 6.44
CA HIS A 299 23.45 15.00 5.47
C HIS A 299 23.55 15.52 4.03
N LEU A 300 22.77 16.56 3.65
CA LEU A 300 22.88 17.21 2.35
C LEU A 300 24.31 17.74 2.13
N VAL A 301 24.88 18.43 3.14
CA VAL A 301 26.24 18.96 3.06
C VAL A 301 27.27 17.83 2.96
N SER A 302 27.14 16.77 3.75
CA SER A 302 28.07 15.63 3.71
C SER A 302 28.01 14.84 2.40
N CYS A 303 26.85 14.82 1.75
CA CYS A 303 26.67 14.23 0.42
C CYS A 303 27.12 15.16 -0.72
N VAL A 304 27.51 16.40 -0.43
CA VAL A 304 27.80 17.42 -1.46
C VAL A 304 26.63 17.53 -2.45
N ALA A 305 25.42 17.68 -1.91
CA ALA A 305 24.17 17.58 -2.67
C ALA A 305 23.45 18.93 -2.80
N GLU A 306 22.43 18.94 -3.65
CA GLU A 306 21.51 20.06 -3.88
C GLU A 306 20.08 19.66 -3.44
N GLY A 307 19.30 20.66 -3.00
CA GLY A 307 17.89 20.43 -2.69
C GLY A 307 17.19 21.66 -2.14
N THR A 308 15.87 21.54 -2.01
CA THR A 308 15.01 22.57 -1.41
C THR A 308 14.41 22.09 -0.11
N LEU A 309 14.70 22.81 0.95
CA LEU A 309 14.24 22.53 2.32
C LEU A 309 13.07 23.46 2.67
N VAL A 310 11.97 22.89 3.15
CA VAL A 310 10.81 23.64 3.66
C VAL A 310 10.73 23.52 5.16
N VAL A 311 10.81 24.64 5.89
CA VAL A 311 10.84 24.66 7.36
C VAL A 311 10.10 25.88 7.94
N PRO A 312 9.59 25.80 9.17
CA PRO A 312 9.11 26.98 9.89
C PRO A 312 10.24 27.99 10.15
N LYS A 313 9.94 29.26 10.11
CA LYS A 313 10.86 30.35 10.46
C LYS A 313 11.01 30.47 11.98
N TRP A 314 11.65 29.49 12.59
CA TRP A 314 11.87 29.46 14.03
C TRP A 314 13.32 29.79 14.38
N GLN A 315 13.56 31.06 14.71
CA GLN A 315 14.90 31.57 15.01
C GLN A 315 15.56 30.90 16.24
N SER A 316 14.74 30.37 17.16
CA SER A 316 15.23 29.63 18.34
C SER A 316 15.48 28.14 18.10
N ALA A 317 15.16 27.63 16.92
CA ALA A 317 15.33 26.22 16.62
C ALA A 317 16.80 25.84 16.39
N ALA A 318 17.18 24.62 16.74
CA ALA A 318 18.54 24.10 16.62
C ALA A 318 19.08 24.12 15.16
N PHE A 319 18.21 24.09 14.17
CA PHE A 319 18.60 24.17 12.75
C PHE A 319 18.86 25.60 12.27
N TRP A 320 18.40 26.65 13.01
CA TRP A 320 18.54 28.03 12.56
C TRP A 320 19.99 28.46 12.25
N PRO A 321 20.99 28.18 13.12
CA PRO A 321 22.39 28.51 12.84
C PRO A 321 22.98 27.78 11.65
N LEU A 322 22.37 26.70 11.18
CA LEU A 322 22.76 25.98 9.97
C LEU A 322 22.27 26.68 8.70
N ILE A 323 21.30 27.58 8.78
CA ILE A 323 20.79 28.35 7.66
C ILE A 323 21.33 29.78 7.69
N PHE A 324 21.30 30.42 8.87
CA PHE A 324 21.72 31.82 9.07
C PHE A 324 22.88 31.88 10.07
N LYS A 325 23.95 32.58 9.71
CA LYS A 325 25.05 32.90 10.59
C LYS A 325 24.67 34.02 11.55
N GLN A 326 25.54 34.32 12.53
CA GLN A 326 25.27 35.33 13.56
C GLN A 326 24.92 36.73 13.02
N ASN A 327 25.39 37.11 11.85
CA ASN A 327 25.12 38.41 11.22
C ASN A 327 23.91 38.35 10.23
N LEU A 328 23.07 37.34 10.33
CA LEU A 328 21.99 37.07 9.36
C LEU A 328 22.47 36.79 7.93
N GLU A 329 23.74 36.58 7.76
CA GLU A 329 24.31 36.09 6.52
C GLU A 329 23.97 34.62 6.34
N TYR A 330 23.75 34.19 5.12
CA TYR A 330 23.49 32.80 4.81
C TYR A 330 24.74 31.90 5.05
N ALA A 331 24.52 30.65 5.43
CA ALA A 331 25.56 29.66 5.36
C ALA A 331 26.03 29.47 3.91
N CYS A 332 27.30 29.09 3.71
CA CYS A 332 27.92 29.08 2.38
C CYS A 332 27.22 28.18 1.34
N TYR A 333 26.50 27.15 1.79
CA TYR A 333 25.71 26.26 0.95
C TYR A 333 24.25 26.70 0.77
N VAL A 334 23.81 27.81 1.36
CA VAL A 334 22.48 28.40 1.13
C VAL A 334 22.55 29.33 -0.07
N VAL A 335 21.83 29.00 -1.13
CA VAL A 335 21.85 29.75 -2.41
C VAL A 335 20.77 30.84 -2.40
N ASP A 336 19.57 30.49 -1.93
CA ASP A 336 18.42 31.39 -1.94
C ASP A 336 17.43 31.03 -0.84
N VAL A 337 16.62 32.01 -0.39
CA VAL A 337 15.60 31.83 0.66
C VAL A 337 14.36 32.61 0.30
N LEU A 338 13.23 31.92 0.24
CA LEU A 338 11.90 32.54 0.09
C LEU A 338 11.14 32.42 1.40
N GLU A 339 10.47 33.51 1.77
CA GLU A 339 9.68 33.61 2.98
C GLU A 339 8.19 33.72 2.64
N PHE A 340 7.36 32.93 3.36
CA PHE A 340 5.91 32.86 3.14
C PHE A 340 5.18 33.16 4.44
N HIS A 341 4.27 34.14 4.37
CA HIS A 341 3.45 34.61 5.51
C HIS A 341 2.05 33.97 5.51
N GLU A 342 1.52 33.64 4.33
CA GLU A 342 0.22 32.98 4.17
C GLU A 342 0.38 31.47 4.11
N VAL A 343 0.37 30.83 5.28
CA VAL A 343 0.70 29.38 5.41
C VAL A 343 -0.49 28.44 5.28
N GLU A 344 -1.72 28.97 5.30
CA GLU A 344 -2.95 28.16 5.30
C GLU A 344 -3.09 27.24 4.07
N ARG A 345 -2.46 27.61 2.94
CA ARG A 345 -2.48 26.83 1.69
C ARG A 345 -1.22 26.00 1.44
N ILE A 346 -0.24 26.08 2.34
CA ILE A 346 1.04 25.38 2.17
C ILE A 346 0.92 23.95 2.67
N PHE A 347 0.33 23.76 3.84
CA PHE A 347 0.26 22.46 4.48
C PHE A 347 -1.03 21.70 4.20
N VAL A 348 -0.90 20.39 4.07
CA VAL A 348 -2.01 19.44 3.96
C VAL A 348 -1.95 18.51 5.15
N ALA A 349 -3.05 18.40 5.89
CA ALA A 349 -3.15 17.47 7.00
C ALA A 349 -3.03 16.02 6.50
N GLY A 350 -2.28 15.21 7.23
CA GLY A 350 -2.29 13.76 7.08
C GLY A 350 -3.48 13.10 7.79
N ASN A 351 -3.34 11.84 8.14
CA ASN A 351 -4.36 11.09 8.88
C ASN A 351 -4.39 11.47 10.37
N ASN A 352 -3.29 12.00 10.91
CA ASN A 352 -3.23 12.51 12.27
C ASN A 352 -3.66 13.97 12.34
N LEU A 353 -4.91 14.22 12.73
CA LEU A 353 -5.47 15.58 12.89
C LEU A 353 -4.86 16.37 14.04
N ASN A 354 -4.02 15.75 14.87
CA ASN A 354 -3.29 16.40 15.96
C ASN A 354 -1.85 16.76 15.60
N SER A 355 -1.40 16.49 14.37
CA SER A 355 -0.09 16.91 13.91
C SER A 355 0.07 18.43 13.92
N LEU A 356 1.31 18.91 14.03
CA LEU A 356 1.64 20.34 14.16
C LEU A 356 1.03 21.21 13.05
N PHE A 357 1.02 20.71 11.83
CA PHE A 357 0.56 21.41 10.65
C PHE A 357 -0.85 20.99 10.20
N ALA A 358 -1.60 20.25 11.04
CA ALA A 358 -2.95 19.85 10.71
C ALA A 358 -3.95 21.02 10.86
N ASN A 359 -4.86 21.14 9.89
CA ASN A 359 -6.09 21.93 9.98
C ASN A 359 -5.91 23.40 10.42
N GLY A 360 -4.95 24.12 9.84
CA GLY A 360 -4.78 25.57 10.12
C GLY A 360 -4.33 25.90 11.54
N LYS A 361 -3.82 24.92 12.31
CA LYS A 361 -3.31 25.16 13.66
C LYS A 361 -1.96 25.87 13.70
N PHE A 362 -1.23 25.85 12.60
CA PHE A 362 0.05 26.54 12.51
C PHE A 362 -0.16 27.99 12.09
N HIS A 363 0.25 28.91 12.97
CA HIS A 363 0.25 30.37 12.75
C HIS A 363 1.68 30.86 12.82
N GLY A 364 2.40 30.81 11.72
CA GLY A 364 3.79 31.22 11.66
C GLY A 364 4.23 31.43 10.22
N GLU A 365 5.46 31.83 10.03
CA GLU A 365 6.07 32.01 8.73
C GLU A 365 6.82 30.75 8.33
N ILE A 366 6.89 30.47 7.04
CA ILE A 366 7.60 29.34 6.46
C ILE A 366 8.74 29.85 5.59
N LEU A 367 9.87 29.17 5.66
CA LEU A 367 10.99 29.36 4.76
C LEU A 367 11.06 28.19 3.78
N ALA A 368 11.22 28.52 2.51
CA ALA A 368 11.78 27.59 1.53
C ALA A 368 13.25 27.99 1.29
N VAL A 369 14.16 27.07 1.52
CA VAL A 369 15.59 27.31 1.48
C VAL A 369 16.22 26.45 0.38
N HIS A 370 16.76 27.09 -0.65
CA HIS A 370 17.51 26.42 -1.70
C HIS A 370 18.94 26.19 -1.21
N LEU A 371 19.32 24.93 -1.08
CA LEU A 371 20.62 24.47 -0.59
C LEU A 371 21.42 23.84 -1.73
N ASN A 372 22.69 24.20 -1.87
CA ASN A 372 23.61 23.55 -2.79
C ASN A 372 25.02 23.48 -2.18
N ALA A 373 25.41 22.30 -1.74
CA ALA A 373 26.72 22.07 -1.13
C ALA A 373 27.84 21.80 -2.15
N SER A 374 27.53 21.67 -3.43
CA SER A 374 28.54 21.49 -4.47
C SER A 374 29.24 22.81 -4.86
N VAL A 375 28.73 23.95 -4.37
CA VAL A 375 29.26 25.31 -4.68
C VAL A 375 30.25 25.75 -3.61
N VAL A 376 30.46 24.97 -2.55
CA VAL A 376 31.39 25.19 -1.44
C VAL A 376 32.68 24.40 -1.69
#